data_5adf419f6f649d7272b20004e7e1016e
#
_entry.id   5adf419f6f649d7272b20004e7e1016e
#
_cell.length_a   1.000
_cell.length_b   1.000
_cell.length_c   1.000
_cell.angle_alpha   90.00
_cell.angle_beta   90.00
_cell.angle_gamma   90.00
#
_symmetry.space_group_name_H-M   'P 1'
#
loop_
_entity.id
_entity.type
_entity.pdbx_description
1 polymer ?
#
loop_
_entity_poly.entity_id
_entity_poly.type
_entity_poly.pdbx_seq_one_letter_code
_entity_poly.pdbx_strand_id
1 'polypeptide(L)'
;GLFEHPYVDPKIAAKTVRRKEHIELARKIAQSSITLLKNENSILPLSKMINKVAVIGPNADNRYNMLGDYTAPQEDSNVKTVLDGIITKLSPSRVEYVRGCAIRDTTVNEIEQAIEAARRSEVVIVVVGGSSARDFKTSYKETGAAVAEEGSVSDMECGEGFDRASLSLLGRQQELLESLQKTGKPLIVVYIEGRPLEKNWASEYADALLTAYYPGQEGGNAIADVLFGDY
;
A
#
# COMPACT_ATOMS: atom_id res chain seq x y z
N GLY A 1 -27.95 -15.96 26.87
CA GLY A 1 -27.22 -15.48 27.23
C GLY A 1 -26.44 -14.34 27.86
N LEU A 2 -26.51 -13.11 27.32
CA LEU A 2 -25.71 -11.99 27.86
C LEU A 2 -26.19 -11.49 29.23
N PHE A 3 -27.44 -11.74 29.61
CA PHE A 3 -27.96 -11.36 30.93
C PHE A 3 -27.56 -12.38 32.01
N GLU A 4 -27.43 -13.65 31.64
CA GLU A 4 -27.00 -14.72 32.51
C GLU A 4 -25.47 -14.77 32.65
N HIS A 5 -24.75 -14.40 31.58
CA HIS A 5 -23.30 -14.42 31.52
C HIS A 5 -22.77 -13.11 30.94
N PRO A 6 -22.87 -11.97 31.68
CA PRO A 6 -22.53 -10.64 31.16
C PRO A 6 -21.01 -10.36 31.13
N TYR A 7 -20.22 -11.22 31.72
CA TYR A 7 -18.76 -11.04 31.84
C TYR A 7 -18.01 -11.89 30.83
N VAL A 8 -16.92 -11.35 30.33
CA VAL A 8 -15.95 -12.08 29.52
C VAL A 8 -14.60 -12.15 30.24
N ASP A 9 -13.89 -13.23 30.04
CA ASP A 9 -12.50 -13.34 30.53
C ASP A 9 -11.55 -12.61 29.56
N PRO A 10 -10.89 -11.52 29.99
CA PRO A 10 -9.92 -10.79 29.13
C PRO A 10 -8.79 -11.67 28.64
N LYS A 11 -8.42 -12.72 29.38
CA LYS A 11 -7.37 -13.67 28.98
C LYS A 11 -7.74 -14.46 27.71
N ILE A 12 -9.03 -14.64 27.46
CA ILE A 12 -9.52 -15.29 26.23
C ILE A 12 -9.22 -14.40 25.02
N ALA A 13 -9.44 -13.08 25.14
CA ALA A 13 -9.14 -12.13 24.07
C ALA A 13 -7.67 -12.19 23.67
N ALA A 14 -6.76 -12.12 24.65
CA ALA A 14 -5.32 -12.20 24.39
C ALA A 14 -4.88 -13.51 23.70
N LYS A 15 -5.57 -14.62 23.99
CA LYS A 15 -5.30 -15.93 23.37
C LYS A 15 -5.93 -16.09 22.00
N THR A 16 -6.96 -15.28 21.67
CA THR A 16 -7.75 -15.44 20.45
C THR A 16 -7.34 -14.46 19.38
N VAL A 17 -6.96 -13.23 19.76
CA VAL A 17 -6.52 -12.21 18.81
C VAL A 17 -5.27 -12.67 18.07
N ARG A 18 -5.27 -12.52 16.75
CA ARG A 18 -4.14 -12.85 15.86
C ARG A 18 -3.68 -14.31 15.92
N ARG A 19 -4.58 -15.25 16.13
CA ARG A 19 -4.26 -16.68 15.92
C ARG A 19 -3.77 -16.91 14.48
N LYS A 20 -2.98 -17.95 14.30
CA LYS A 20 -2.45 -18.32 12.97
C LYS A 20 -3.55 -18.43 11.92
N GLU A 21 -4.66 -19.07 12.28
CA GLU A 21 -5.82 -19.24 11.38
C GLU A 21 -6.43 -17.90 10.95
N HIS A 22 -6.44 -16.90 11.85
CA HIS A 22 -6.94 -15.56 11.52
C HIS A 22 -6.01 -14.82 10.56
N ILE A 23 -4.69 -14.99 10.73
CA ILE A 23 -3.68 -14.38 9.85
C ILE A 23 -3.75 -15.02 8.46
N GLU A 24 -3.85 -16.36 8.39
CA GLU A 24 -3.99 -17.11 7.14
C GLU A 24 -5.29 -16.73 6.40
N LEU A 25 -6.39 -16.60 7.14
CA LEU A 25 -7.66 -16.16 6.55
C LEU A 25 -7.59 -14.72 6.04
N ALA A 26 -6.97 -13.80 6.79
CA ALA A 26 -6.76 -12.42 6.37
C ALA A 26 -5.94 -12.36 5.06
N ARG A 27 -4.88 -13.16 4.93
CA ARG A 27 -4.09 -13.26 3.69
C ARG A 27 -4.94 -13.78 2.52
N LYS A 28 -5.70 -14.83 2.73
CA LYS A 28 -6.58 -15.41 1.70
C LYS A 28 -7.65 -14.41 1.24
N ILE A 29 -8.25 -13.65 2.16
CA ILE A 29 -9.22 -12.61 1.83
C ILE A 29 -8.53 -11.51 1.00
N ALA A 30 -7.36 -11.04 1.44
CA ALA A 30 -6.59 -10.04 0.71
C ALA A 30 -6.23 -10.52 -0.70
N GLN A 31 -5.75 -11.74 -0.86
CA GLN A 31 -5.48 -12.35 -2.19
C GLN A 31 -6.72 -12.30 -3.09
N SER A 32 -7.87 -12.72 -2.56
CA SER A 32 -9.14 -12.76 -3.32
C SER A 32 -9.72 -11.39 -3.65
N SER A 33 -9.31 -10.33 -2.94
CA SER A 33 -9.79 -8.95 -3.17
C SER A 33 -8.94 -8.17 -4.17
N ILE A 34 -7.66 -8.53 -4.36
CA ILE A 34 -6.80 -7.86 -5.32
C ILE A 34 -7.34 -8.04 -6.72
N THR A 35 -7.49 -6.94 -7.44
CA THR A 35 -8.03 -6.93 -8.79
C THR A 35 -6.94 -6.61 -9.81
N LEU A 36 -6.66 -7.55 -10.70
CA LEU A 36 -5.78 -7.34 -11.85
C LEU A 36 -6.54 -6.63 -12.97
N LEU A 37 -6.17 -5.40 -13.28
CA LEU A 37 -6.84 -4.56 -14.28
C LEU A 37 -6.15 -4.64 -15.66
N LYS A 38 -4.82 -4.83 -15.67
CA LYS A 38 -4.02 -4.97 -16.89
C LYS A 38 -2.85 -5.92 -16.65
N ASN A 39 -2.52 -6.73 -17.65
CA ASN A 39 -1.32 -7.58 -17.66
C ASN A 39 -0.86 -7.74 -19.11
N GLU A 40 -0.14 -6.75 -19.62
CA GLU A 40 0.31 -6.70 -21.00
C GLU A 40 1.47 -7.68 -21.21
N ASN A 41 1.46 -8.36 -22.34
CA ASN A 41 2.46 -9.38 -22.72
C ASN A 41 2.71 -10.43 -21.63
N SER A 42 1.75 -10.65 -20.74
CA SER A 42 1.88 -11.61 -19.62
C SER A 42 3.11 -11.34 -18.76
N ILE A 43 3.39 -10.05 -18.45
CA ILE A 43 4.52 -9.69 -17.59
C ILE A 43 4.39 -10.27 -16.18
N LEU A 44 3.16 -10.44 -15.70
CA LEU A 44 2.86 -11.17 -14.48
C LEU A 44 2.45 -12.62 -14.81
N PRO A 45 2.84 -13.60 -14.00
CA PRO A 45 3.64 -13.47 -12.78
C PRO A 45 5.11 -13.19 -13.05
N LEU A 46 5.74 -12.42 -12.16
CA LEU A 46 7.17 -12.17 -12.18
C LEU A 46 7.95 -13.45 -11.83
N SER A 47 9.08 -13.62 -12.49
CA SER A 47 10.00 -14.70 -12.14
C SER A 47 10.66 -14.46 -10.77
N LYS A 48 10.67 -15.48 -9.90
CA LYS A 48 11.43 -15.44 -8.65
C LYS A 48 12.96 -15.48 -8.88
N MET A 49 13.40 -15.65 -10.13
CA MET A 49 14.82 -15.61 -10.52
C MET A 49 15.29 -14.21 -10.94
N ILE A 50 14.40 -13.22 -10.99
CA ILE A 50 14.74 -11.84 -11.31
C ILE A 50 15.86 -11.32 -10.40
N ASN A 51 16.89 -10.67 -10.96
CA ASN A 51 18.07 -10.30 -10.19
C ASN A 51 17.85 -9.03 -9.36
N LYS A 52 17.12 -8.05 -9.89
CA LYS A 52 16.91 -6.76 -9.22
C LYS A 52 15.55 -6.18 -9.55
N VAL A 53 14.82 -5.76 -8.52
CA VAL A 53 13.53 -5.09 -8.60
C VAL A 53 13.61 -3.74 -7.88
N ALA A 54 13.12 -2.67 -8.51
CA ALA A 54 12.85 -1.43 -7.81
C ALA A 54 11.42 -1.45 -7.25
N VAL A 55 11.27 -1.23 -5.95
CA VAL A 55 10.01 -1.05 -5.27
C VAL A 55 9.89 0.41 -4.87
N ILE A 56 8.97 1.12 -5.47
CA ILE A 56 8.92 2.59 -5.41
C ILE A 56 7.52 3.03 -4.98
N GLY A 57 7.42 4.19 -4.36
CA GLY A 57 6.16 4.86 -4.11
C GLY A 57 5.80 5.04 -2.63
N PRO A 58 4.91 6.00 -2.35
CA PRO A 58 4.55 6.39 -0.99
C PRO A 58 3.82 5.28 -0.21
N ASN A 59 3.16 4.36 -0.91
CA ASN A 59 2.43 3.24 -0.31
C ASN A 59 3.22 1.92 -0.32
N ALA A 60 4.46 1.91 -0.83
CA ALA A 60 5.27 0.70 -0.91
C ALA A 60 5.67 0.18 0.48
N ASP A 61 6.04 1.09 1.39
CA ASP A 61 6.45 0.78 2.76
C ASP A 61 5.70 1.65 3.78
N ASN A 62 4.38 1.53 3.80
CA ASN A 62 3.54 2.24 4.76
C ASN A 62 2.50 1.28 5.36
N ARG A 63 2.64 0.93 6.64
CA ARG A 63 1.79 -0.05 7.33
C ARG A 63 0.37 0.43 7.49
N TYR A 64 0.19 1.69 7.90
CA TYR A 64 -1.15 2.20 8.19
C TYR A 64 -1.99 2.40 6.94
N ASN A 65 -1.36 2.75 5.80
CA ASN A 65 -2.06 2.86 4.53
C ASN A 65 -2.59 1.50 4.02
N MET A 66 -2.04 0.38 4.52
CA MET A 66 -2.57 -0.95 4.25
C MET A 66 -3.88 -1.25 5.00
N LEU A 67 -4.12 -0.56 6.12
CA LEU A 67 -5.23 -0.87 7.05
C LEU A 67 -6.46 0.00 6.84
N GLY A 68 -6.28 1.23 6.40
CA GLY A 68 -7.34 2.22 6.28
C GLY A 68 -7.69 2.91 7.60
N ASP A 69 -8.87 3.52 7.65
CA ASP A 69 -9.36 4.27 8.81
C ASP A 69 -9.86 3.37 9.95
N TYR A 70 -10.11 3.93 11.11
CA TYR A 70 -10.66 3.28 12.32
C TYR A 70 -9.84 2.08 12.84
N THR A 71 -8.55 2.06 12.56
CA THR A 71 -7.65 1.04 13.11
C THR A 71 -6.98 1.52 14.39
N ALA A 72 -6.88 0.64 15.38
CA ALA A 72 -6.08 0.88 16.57
C ALA A 72 -4.59 0.89 16.21
N PRO A 73 -3.74 1.56 17.03
CA PRO A 73 -2.28 1.45 16.88
C PRO A 73 -1.83 0.00 16.81
N GLN A 74 -0.93 -0.29 15.89
CA GLN A 74 -0.42 -1.63 15.65
C GLN A 74 1.10 -1.69 15.88
N GLU A 75 1.57 -2.82 16.39
CA GLU A 75 2.99 -3.15 16.38
C GLU A 75 3.45 -3.33 14.92
N ASP A 76 4.66 -2.87 14.60
CA ASP A 76 5.21 -2.93 13.25
C ASP A 76 5.21 -4.33 12.64
N SER A 77 5.45 -5.36 13.46
CA SER A 77 5.44 -6.76 13.03
C SER A 77 4.07 -7.29 12.61
N ASN A 78 2.99 -6.59 13.02
CA ASN A 78 1.61 -7.03 12.79
C ASN A 78 1.11 -6.78 11.39
N VAL A 79 1.72 -5.87 10.65
CA VAL A 79 1.28 -5.48 9.31
C VAL A 79 2.42 -5.65 8.31
N LYS A 80 2.16 -6.34 7.22
CA LYS A 80 3.13 -6.55 6.14
C LYS A 80 2.90 -5.53 5.04
N THR A 81 3.93 -4.71 4.80
CA THR A 81 3.92 -3.75 3.68
C THR A 81 4.16 -4.46 2.35
N VAL A 82 3.92 -3.78 1.23
CA VAL A 82 4.22 -4.33 -0.10
C VAL A 82 5.71 -4.65 -0.21
N LEU A 83 6.55 -3.78 0.32
CA LEU A 83 8.01 -4.00 0.39
C LEU A 83 8.34 -5.28 1.17
N ASP A 84 7.76 -5.47 2.36
CA ASP A 84 7.96 -6.69 3.17
C ASP A 84 7.60 -7.95 2.39
N GLY A 85 6.45 -7.94 1.71
CA GLY A 85 5.97 -9.06 0.89
C GLY A 85 6.93 -9.39 -0.25
N ILE A 86 7.40 -8.40 -0.99
CA ILE A 86 8.35 -8.58 -2.11
C ILE A 86 9.70 -9.09 -1.61
N ILE A 87 10.21 -8.54 -0.49
CA ILE A 87 11.45 -9.00 0.13
C ILE A 87 11.35 -10.49 0.52
N THR A 88 10.17 -10.93 1.00
CA THR A 88 9.93 -12.35 1.32
C THR A 88 10.07 -13.26 0.10
N LYS A 89 9.73 -12.77 -1.10
CA LYS A 89 9.83 -13.54 -2.36
C LYS A 89 11.23 -13.56 -2.95
N LEU A 90 11.97 -12.44 -2.82
CA LEU A 90 13.22 -12.24 -3.56
C LEU A 90 14.48 -12.24 -2.68
N SER A 91 14.48 -11.77 -1.51
CA SER A 91 15.56 -11.39 -0.61
C SER A 91 15.88 -9.89 -0.65
N PRO A 92 16.35 -9.31 0.47
CA PRO A 92 16.65 -7.87 0.56
C PRO A 92 17.67 -7.39 -0.47
N SER A 93 18.68 -8.20 -0.80
CA SER A 93 19.77 -7.81 -1.73
C SER A 93 19.29 -7.60 -3.17
N ARG A 94 18.13 -8.16 -3.54
CA ARG A 94 17.53 -8.04 -4.86
C ARG A 94 16.44 -6.98 -4.95
N VAL A 95 16.16 -6.29 -3.87
CA VAL A 95 15.12 -5.27 -3.81
C VAL A 95 15.75 -3.93 -3.48
N GLU A 96 15.47 -2.91 -4.29
CA GLU A 96 15.87 -1.53 -4.05
C GLU A 96 14.62 -0.69 -3.80
N TYR A 97 14.51 -0.10 -2.62
CA TYR A 97 13.37 0.70 -2.23
C TYR A 97 13.67 2.18 -2.28
N VAL A 98 12.76 2.96 -2.85
CA VAL A 98 12.75 4.43 -2.79
C VAL A 98 11.30 4.91 -2.63
N ARG A 99 11.04 5.80 -1.68
CA ARG A 99 9.71 6.39 -1.49
C ARG A 99 9.27 7.21 -2.70
N GLY A 100 10.17 7.94 -3.34
CA GLY A 100 9.91 8.77 -4.52
C GLY A 100 9.20 10.08 -4.22
N CYS A 101 8.06 10.02 -3.55
CA CYS A 101 7.26 11.18 -3.13
C CYS A 101 6.36 10.82 -1.92
N ALA A 102 5.68 11.81 -1.36
CA ALA A 102 4.57 11.59 -0.42
C ALA A 102 3.23 11.51 -1.16
N ILE A 103 2.16 11.11 -0.46
CA ILE A 103 0.81 11.07 -1.04
C ILE A 103 0.31 12.47 -1.36
N ARG A 104 0.50 13.42 -0.44
CA ARG A 104 0.00 14.81 -0.57
C ARG A 104 1.09 15.86 -0.51
N ASP A 105 2.10 15.67 0.35
CA ASP A 105 3.15 16.66 0.56
C ASP A 105 4.07 16.76 -0.66
N THR A 106 3.97 17.87 -1.38
CA THR A 106 4.77 18.14 -2.59
C THR A 106 6.21 18.52 -2.30
N THR A 107 6.58 18.78 -1.05
CA THR A 107 7.96 19.07 -0.64
C THR A 107 8.84 17.82 -0.60
N VAL A 108 8.23 16.66 -0.38
CA VAL A 108 8.91 15.36 -0.45
C VAL A 108 9.14 14.99 -1.92
N ASN A 109 10.39 15.06 -2.33
CA ASN A 109 10.79 14.82 -3.71
C ASN A 109 12.06 13.97 -3.79
N GLU A 110 11.89 12.68 -4.04
CA GLU A 110 12.94 11.69 -4.24
C GLU A 110 12.83 11.04 -5.65
N ILE A 111 12.23 11.77 -6.62
CA ILE A 111 11.95 11.24 -7.98
C ILE A 111 13.25 10.89 -8.70
N GLU A 112 14.31 11.70 -8.58
CA GLU A 112 15.59 11.38 -9.19
C GLU A 112 16.20 10.08 -8.62
N GLN A 113 16.13 9.88 -7.30
CA GLN A 113 16.58 8.64 -6.67
C GLN A 113 15.75 7.45 -7.15
N ALA A 114 14.45 7.64 -7.35
CA ALA A 114 13.54 6.62 -7.88
C ALA A 114 13.91 6.24 -9.33
N ILE A 115 14.20 7.23 -10.19
CA ILE A 115 14.68 7.02 -11.56
C ILE A 115 15.99 6.21 -11.56
N GLU A 116 16.93 6.55 -10.70
CA GLU A 116 18.20 5.83 -10.61
C GLU A 116 18.01 4.38 -10.12
N ALA A 117 17.14 4.14 -9.14
CA ALA A 117 16.77 2.79 -8.69
C ALA A 117 16.12 1.99 -9.83
N ALA A 118 15.21 2.61 -10.58
CA ALA A 118 14.56 2.00 -11.75
C ALA A 118 15.58 1.59 -12.81
N ARG A 119 16.53 2.47 -13.16
CA ARG A 119 17.56 2.19 -14.15
C ARG A 119 18.45 0.99 -13.78
N ARG A 120 18.74 0.79 -12.49
CA ARG A 120 19.53 -0.34 -11.98
C ARG A 120 18.74 -1.64 -11.83
N SER A 121 17.43 -1.61 -12.09
CA SER A 121 16.54 -2.75 -11.89
C SER A 121 16.05 -3.33 -13.23
N GLU A 122 15.58 -4.57 -13.21
CA GLU A 122 14.99 -5.24 -14.37
C GLU A 122 13.50 -4.87 -14.53
N VAL A 123 12.81 -4.62 -13.41
CA VAL A 123 11.40 -4.24 -13.36
C VAL A 123 11.17 -3.22 -12.25
N VAL A 124 10.20 -2.36 -12.45
CA VAL A 124 9.75 -1.36 -11.48
C VAL A 124 8.36 -1.74 -10.99
N ILE A 125 8.20 -1.88 -9.68
CA ILE A 125 6.91 -2.01 -9.01
C ILE A 125 6.69 -0.69 -8.28
N VAL A 126 5.73 0.10 -8.75
CA VAL A 126 5.40 1.38 -8.12
C VAL A 126 4.05 1.28 -7.40
N VAL A 127 4.04 1.67 -6.13
CA VAL A 127 2.86 1.57 -5.26
C VAL A 127 2.39 2.97 -4.91
N VAL A 128 1.28 3.36 -5.50
CA VAL A 128 0.67 4.69 -5.39
C VAL A 128 -0.75 4.60 -4.84
N GLY A 129 -1.40 5.73 -4.72
CA GLY A 129 -2.81 5.79 -4.35
C GLY A 129 -3.11 6.82 -3.27
N GLY A 130 -3.96 6.43 -2.33
CA GLY A 130 -4.41 7.28 -1.25
C GLY A 130 -4.11 6.72 0.13
N SER A 131 -4.65 7.39 1.12
CA SER A 131 -4.65 6.97 2.51
C SER A 131 -5.89 7.48 3.23
N SER A 132 -6.52 6.63 4.02
CA SER A 132 -7.47 7.03 5.07
C SER A 132 -6.90 6.76 6.47
N ALA A 133 -5.64 6.38 6.54
CA ALA A 133 -5.00 6.04 7.80
C ALA A 133 -4.80 7.28 8.67
N ARG A 134 -5.21 7.18 9.91
CA ARG A 134 -4.88 8.17 10.95
C ARG A 134 -3.40 8.06 11.25
N ASP A 135 -2.70 9.18 11.19
CA ASP A 135 -1.24 9.22 11.39
C ASP A 135 -0.83 9.19 12.87
N PHE A 136 -1.81 9.16 13.79
CA PHE A 136 -1.66 9.26 15.26
C PHE A 136 -0.85 10.47 15.74
N LYS A 137 -0.51 11.38 14.84
CA LYS A 137 0.09 12.69 15.13
C LYS A 137 -0.97 13.78 15.23
N THR A 138 -2.12 13.54 14.60
CA THR A 138 -3.26 14.43 14.61
C THR A 138 -3.97 14.33 15.95
N SER A 139 -4.12 15.44 16.67
CA SER A 139 -4.97 15.51 17.86
C SER A 139 -6.45 15.52 17.43
N TYR A 140 -7.30 15.00 18.29
CA TYR A 140 -8.74 14.95 18.03
C TYR A 140 -9.50 15.70 19.13
N LYS A 141 -10.57 16.41 18.75
CA LYS A 141 -11.55 16.98 19.68
C LYS A 141 -12.31 15.87 20.39
N GLU A 142 -12.96 16.19 21.51
CA GLU A 142 -13.86 15.26 22.21
C GLU A 142 -14.96 14.69 21.30
N THR A 143 -15.33 15.40 20.25
CA THR A 143 -16.29 14.98 19.23
C THR A 143 -15.73 13.97 18.23
N GLY A 144 -14.44 13.62 18.30
CA GLY A 144 -13.77 12.78 17.32
C GLY A 144 -13.28 13.48 16.06
N ALA A 145 -13.58 14.77 15.89
CA ALA A 145 -13.11 15.53 14.74
C ALA A 145 -11.60 15.82 14.85
N ALA A 146 -10.87 15.61 13.76
CA ALA A 146 -9.46 15.91 13.68
C ALA A 146 -9.19 17.41 13.87
N VAL A 147 -8.14 17.72 14.63
CA VAL A 147 -7.62 19.09 14.74
C VAL A 147 -6.47 19.20 13.74
N ALA A 148 -6.64 20.03 12.71
CA ALA A 148 -5.55 20.34 11.80
C ALA A 148 -4.44 21.06 12.55
N GLU A 149 -3.25 20.46 12.64
CA GLU A 149 -2.07 21.17 13.14
C GLU A 149 -1.52 22.06 12.02
N GLU A 150 -1.29 23.33 12.33
CA GLU A 150 -0.65 24.27 11.40
C GLU A 150 0.75 23.76 11.05
N GLY A 151 1.00 23.53 9.76
CA GLY A 151 2.33 23.22 9.21
C GLY A 151 2.62 21.76 8.95
N SER A 152 1.74 20.80 9.28
CA SER A 152 1.89 19.39 8.84
C SER A 152 0.90 19.03 7.74
N VAL A 153 1.39 18.47 6.63
CA VAL A 153 0.54 17.90 5.58
C VAL A 153 0.31 16.43 5.88
N SER A 154 -0.90 16.11 6.36
CA SER A 154 -1.30 14.72 6.55
C SER A 154 -1.40 14.00 5.20
N ASP A 155 -0.96 12.75 5.14
CA ASP A 155 -1.16 11.88 3.97
C ASP A 155 -2.63 11.41 3.83
N MET A 156 -3.46 11.63 4.84
CA MET A 156 -4.89 11.29 4.83
C MET A 156 -5.62 12.12 3.76
N GLU A 157 -6.23 11.45 2.79
CA GLU A 157 -6.90 12.09 1.66
C GLU A 157 -8.35 11.60 1.48
N CYS A 158 -8.75 10.58 2.20
CA CYS A 158 -10.10 10.06 2.30
C CYS A 158 -10.37 9.57 3.73
N GLY A 159 -11.60 9.17 4.00
CA GLY A 159 -12.07 8.79 5.32
C GLY A 159 -12.97 9.87 5.93
N GLU A 160 -13.24 9.76 7.21
CA GLU A 160 -14.15 10.68 7.90
C GLU A 160 -13.60 12.11 7.93
N GLY A 161 -14.40 13.05 7.42
CA GLY A 161 -14.06 14.48 7.38
C GLY A 161 -13.13 14.89 6.24
N PHE A 162 -12.82 13.99 5.30
CA PHE A 162 -11.97 14.28 4.14
C PHE A 162 -12.71 14.07 2.84
N ASP A 163 -12.93 15.16 2.11
CA ASP A 163 -13.55 15.17 0.78
C ASP A 163 -12.58 15.66 -0.29
N ARG A 164 -12.89 15.30 -1.54
CA ARG A 164 -12.10 15.65 -2.71
C ARG A 164 -12.97 16.13 -3.86
N ALA A 165 -12.47 17.11 -4.61
CA ALA A 165 -13.09 17.59 -5.82
C ALA A 165 -12.68 16.79 -7.07
N SER A 166 -11.63 15.94 -6.98
CA SER A 166 -11.17 15.10 -8.08
C SER A 166 -10.76 13.71 -7.61
N LEU A 167 -10.69 12.75 -8.51
CA LEU A 167 -10.22 11.39 -8.26
C LEU A 167 -8.77 11.16 -8.72
N SER A 168 -8.07 12.20 -9.16
CA SER A 168 -6.68 12.11 -9.60
C SER A 168 -5.73 11.79 -8.43
N LEU A 169 -4.58 11.21 -8.71
CA LEU A 169 -3.51 11.07 -7.73
C LEU A 169 -3.09 12.43 -7.18
N LEU A 170 -2.90 12.53 -5.86
CA LEU A 170 -2.47 13.75 -5.20
C LEU A 170 -0.94 13.87 -5.14
N GLY A 171 -0.48 15.04 -4.74
CA GLY A 171 0.94 15.34 -4.57
C GLY A 171 1.71 15.20 -5.90
N ARG A 172 2.85 14.53 -5.83
CA ARG A 172 3.72 14.30 -7.00
C ARG A 172 3.64 12.87 -7.55
N GLN A 173 2.63 12.10 -7.19
CA GLN A 173 2.53 10.69 -7.57
C GLN A 173 2.40 10.50 -9.09
N GLN A 174 1.63 11.37 -9.78
CA GLN A 174 1.52 11.31 -11.24
C GLN A 174 2.87 11.62 -11.90
N GLU A 175 3.58 12.63 -11.44
CA GLU A 175 4.93 12.97 -11.92
C GLU A 175 5.92 11.82 -11.72
N LEU A 176 5.83 11.12 -10.58
CA LEU A 176 6.63 9.93 -10.30
C LEU A 176 6.36 8.83 -11.34
N LEU A 177 5.09 8.51 -11.62
CA LEU A 177 4.70 7.51 -12.61
C LEU A 177 5.26 7.84 -14.00
N GLU A 178 5.08 9.08 -14.46
CA GLU A 178 5.54 9.55 -15.76
C GLU A 178 7.08 9.53 -15.88
N SER A 179 7.77 9.84 -14.78
CA SER A 179 9.22 9.82 -14.73
C SER A 179 9.78 8.39 -14.78
N LEU A 180 9.14 7.47 -14.08
CA LEU A 180 9.52 6.06 -14.10
C LEU A 180 9.27 5.42 -15.47
N GLN A 181 8.15 5.72 -16.11
CA GLN A 181 7.84 5.24 -17.47
C GLN A 181 8.91 5.63 -18.49
N LYS A 182 9.45 6.86 -18.40
CA LYS A 182 10.53 7.35 -19.27
C LYS A 182 11.85 6.59 -19.13
N THR A 183 12.01 5.78 -18.09
CA THR A 183 13.19 4.90 -17.94
C THR A 183 13.19 3.73 -18.93
N GLY A 184 12.05 3.43 -19.56
CA GLY A 184 11.88 2.30 -20.47
C GLY A 184 11.92 0.94 -19.80
N LYS A 185 11.86 0.89 -18.47
CA LYS A 185 11.78 -0.36 -17.72
C LYS A 185 10.33 -0.84 -17.65
N PRO A 186 10.09 -2.16 -17.63
CA PRO A 186 8.77 -2.70 -17.38
C PRO A 186 8.20 -2.12 -16.09
N LEU A 187 6.98 -1.57 -16.16
CA LEU A 187 6.35 -0.79 -15.10
C LEU A 187 5.07 -1.48 -14.62
N ILE A 188 5.09 -1.94 -13.38
CA ILE A 188 3.93 -2.52 -12.68
C ILE A 188 3.40 -1.49 -11.70
N VAL A 189 2.13 -1.11 -11.82
CA VAL A 189 1.51 -0.12 -10.95
C VAL A 189 0.50 -0.80 -10.04
N VAL A 190 0.66 -0.59 -8.73
CA VAL A 190 -0.24 -1.09 -7.69
C VAL A 190 -0.88 0.10 -6.98
N TYR A 191 -2.21 0.13 -6.96
CA TYR A 191 -2.96 1.14 -6.21
C TYR A 191 -3.38 0.60 -4.86
N ILE A 192 -3.03 1.35 -3.81
CA ILE A 192 -3.62 1.21 -2.46
C ILE A 192 -4.59 2.37 -2.32
N GLU A 193 -5.88 2.09 -2.19
CA GLU A 193 -6.90 3.15 -2.31
C GLU A 193 -8.21 2.80 -1.61
N GLY A 194 -8.79 3.78 -0.94
CA GLY A 194 -10.15 3.67 -0.38
C GLY A 194 -11.23 4.31 -1.24
N ARG A 195 -10.83 5.04 -2.29
CA ARG A 195 -11.69 5.64 -3.33
C ARG A 195 -11.30 5.06 -4.68
N PRO A 196 -12.20 4.99 -5.66
CA PRO A 196 -11.88 4.56 -7.02
C PRO A 196 -11.08 5.67 -7.75
N LEU A 197 -9.78 5.78 -7.42
CA LEU A 197 -8.92 6.78 -8.03
C LEU A 197 -8.81 6.59 -9.54
N GLU A 198 -8.57 7.68 -10.24
CA GLU A 198 -8.40 7.71 -11.69
C GLU A 198 -7.15 6.92 -12.10
N LYS A 199 -7.30 6.05 -13.12
CA LYS A 199 -6.25 5.15 -13.61
C LYS A 199 -6.00 5.29 -15.12
N ASN A 200 -6.53 6.35 -15.74
CA ASN A 200 -6.46 6.53 -17.19
C ASN A 200 -5.02 6.44 -17.69
N TRP A 201 -4.12 7.20 -17.10
CA TRP A 201 -2.71 7.17 -17.46
C TRP A 201 -2.08 5.78 -17.22
N ALA A 202 -2.29 5.20 -16.06
CA ALA A 202 -1.72 3.89 -15.73
C ALA A 202 -2.28 2.77 -16.62
N SER A 203 -3.55 2.85 -17.02
CA SER A 203 -4.15 1.87 -17.94
C SER A 203 -3.54 1.93 -19.34
N GLU A 204 -3.05 3.10 -19.77
CA GLU A 204 -2.37 3.28 -21.05
C GLU A 204 -0.90 2.86 -20.98
N TYR A 205 -0.16 3.33 -19.97
CA TYR A 205 1.31 3.28 -19.96
C TYR A 205 1.93 2.21 -19.04
N ALA A 206 1.19 1.62 -18.11
CA ALA A 206 1.73 0.54 -17.31
C ALA A 206 1.69 -0.81 -18.05
N ASP A 207 2.67 -1.67 -17.85
CA ASP A 207 2.69 -3.04 -18.38
C ASP A 207 1.76 -3.96 -17.56
N ALA A 208 1.65 -3.71 -16.24
CA ALA A 208 0.62 -4.33 -15.42
C ALA A 208 0.03 -3.33 -14.43
N LEU A 209 -1.26 -3.47 -14.14
CA LEU A 209 -2.02 -2.58 -13.28
C LEU A 209 -2.91 -3.38 -12.32
N LEU A 210 -2.75 -3.13 -11.03
CA LEU A 210 -3.54 -3.75 -9.98
C LEU A 210 -4.15 -2.70 -9.05
N THR A 211 -5.32 -3.02 -8.48
CA THR A 211 -5.84 -2.33 -7.31
C THR A 211 -6.01 -3.31 -6.16
N ALA A 212 -5.55 -2.92 -4.99
CA ALA A 212 -5.55 -3.76 -3.79
C ALA A 212 -6.44 -3.18 -2.68
N TYR A 213 -7.08 -2.03 -2.91
CA TYR A 213 -7.90 -1.33 -1.91
C TYR A 213 -7.11 -1.08 -0.62
N TYR A 214 -7.69 -1.34 0.55
CA TYR A 214 -6.97 -1.45 1.82
C TYR A 214 -6.86 -2.93 2.19
N PRO A 215 -5.75 -3.60 1.84
CA PRO A 215 -5.67 -5.05 1.86
C PRO A 215 -5.43 -5.65 3.26
N GLY A 216 -5.32 -4.81 4.29
CA GLY A 216 -5.20 -5.25 5.68
C GLY A 216 -3.80 -5.74 6.07
N GLN A 217 -3.75 -6.41 7.23
CA GLN A 217 -2.49 -6.80 7.87
C GLN A 217 -1.58 -7.70 7.04
N GLU A 218 -2.14 -8.53 6.16
CA GLU A 218 -1.40 -9.45 5.29
C GLU A 218 -1.36 -8.97 3.83
N GLY A 219 -1.76 -7.73 3.59
CA GLY A 219 -1.87 -7.16 2.25
C GLY A 219 -0.60 -7.20 1.44
N GLY A 220 0.54 -6.88 2.06
CA GLY A 220 1.84 -6.93 1.38
C GLY A 220 2.20 -8.34 0.93
N ASN A 221 1.97 -9.35 1.77
CA ASN A 221 2.17 -10.76 1.39
C ASN A 221 1.21 -11.16 0.27
N ALA A 222 -0.06 -10.76 0.34
CA ALA A 222 -1.06 -11.09 -0.67
C ALA A 222 -0.74 -10.44 -2.03
N ILE A 223 -0.32 -9.17 -2.05
CA ILE A 223 0.11 -8.48 -3.27
C ILE A 223 1.34 -9.19 -3.87
N ALA A 224 2.31 -9.54 -3.04
CA ALA A 224 3.48 -10.29 -3.51
C ALA A 224 3.10 -11.68 -4.05
N ASP A 225 2.13 -12.38 -3.44
CA ASP A 225 1.65 -13.67 -3.95
C ASP A 225 1.08 -13.52 -5.37
N VAL A 226 0.25 -12.50 -5.61
CA VAL A 226 -0.30 -12.20 -6.95
C VAL A 226 0.80 -11.84 -7.93
N LEU A 227 1.74 -10.96 -7.53
CA LEU A 227 2.82 -10.50 -8.42
C LEU A 227 3.76 -11.64 -8.84
N PHE A 228 3.97 -12.67 -7.99
CA PHE A 228 4.90 -13.77 -8.24
C PHE A 228 4.20 -15.10 -8.53
N GLY A 229 2.89 -15.13 -8.70
CA GLY A 229 2.12 -16.29 -9.12
C GLY A 229 1.98 -17.38 -8.04
N ASP A 230 1.98 -17.02 -6.78
CA ASP A 230 1.66 -17.93 -5.68
C ASP A 230 0.15 -17.94 -5.38
N TYR A 231 -0.60 -17.08 -6.10
CA TYR A 231 -2.06 -17.00 -6.09
C TYR A 231 -2.56 -16.58 -7.48
#